data_3c741441a80b59bc6fc87c28cbd4e8f3
#
_entry.id   3c741441a80b59bc6fc87c28cbd4e8f3
#
_cell.length_a   1.000
_cell.length_b   1.000
_cell.length_c   1.000
_cell.angle_alpha   90.00
_cell.angle_beta   90.00
_cell.angle_gamma   90.00
#
_symmetry.space_group_name_H-M   'P 1'
#
loop_
_entity.id
_entity.type
_entity.pdbx_description
1 polymer ?
#
loop_
_entity_poly.entity_id
_entity_poly.type
_entity_poly.pdbx_seq_one_letter_code
_entity_poly.pdbx_strand_id
1 'polypeptide(L)'
;MSTALVPASSFDLVPQAASLADQIARTDFAPAGLRGKPEAVMAAMLTGHEIGIGPMQALSEISVINGRPCMSAKLMRALVHRAGHDLWFEVKSNTKVTICARRADWPEDRVAKVTWTMDDAKAAGLSGGQNY
;
A
#
# COMPACT_ATOMS: atom_id res chain seq x y z
N MET A 1 11.02 -22.93 -27.57
CA MET A 1 11.85 -21.96 -26.82
C MET A 1 10.92 -21.00 -26.12
N SER A 2 10.87 -21.08 -24.82
CA SER A 2 10.11 -20.08 -24.02
C SER A 2 10.93 -18.79 -24.01
N THR A 3 10.49 -17.79 -24.76
CA THR A 3 11.03 -16.43 -24.63
C THR A 3 10.53 -15.90 -23.29
N ALA A 4 11.37 -15.99 -22.25
CA ALA A 4 11.09 -15.32 -21.01
C ALA A 4 10.96 -13.83 -21.35
N LEU A 5 9.75 -13.27 -21.25
CA LEU A 5 9.51 -11.85 -21.31
C LEU A 5 10.30 -11.23 -20.15
N VAL A 6 11.40 -10.56 -20.49
CA VAL A 6 12.11 -9.73 -19.53
C VAL A 6 11.12 -8.66 -19.11
N PRO A 7 10.76 -8.56 -17.82
CA PRO A 7 9.84 -7.50 -17.39
C PRO A 7 10.47 -6.15 -17.75
N ALA A 8 9.67 -5.30 -18.41
CA ALA A 8 10.09 -3.94 -18.70
C ALA A 8 10.56 -3.25 -17.42
N SER A 9 11.69 -2.57 -17.46
CA SER A 9 12.14 -1.78 -16.32
C SER A 9 11.16 -0.64 -16.05
N SER A 10 11.10 -0.15 -14.81
CA SER A 10 10.24 1.00 -14.49
C SER A 10 10.57 2.22 -15.38
N PHE A 11 11.82 2.38 -15.81
CA PHE A 11 12.25 3.45 -16.69
C PHE A 11 11.67 3.34 -18.11
N ASP A 12 11.51 2.13 -18.64
CA ASP A 12 10.92 1.91 -19.97
C ASP A 12 9.42 2.26 -19.98
N LEU A 13 8.78 2.26 -18.81
CA LEU A 13 7.36 2.55 -18.65
C LEU A 13 7.07 4.04 -18.38
N VAL A 14 8.07 4.85 -18.07
CA VAL A 14 7.87 6.26 -17.68
C VAL A 14 7.07 7.05 -18.72
N PRO A 15 7.35 7.01 -20.03
CA PRO A 15 6.57 7.78 -21.01
C PRO A 15 5.10 7.36 -21.07
N GLN A 16 4.83 6.06 -20.98
CA GLN A 16 3.47 5.51 -20.99
C GLN A 16 2.73 5.84 -19.69
N ALA A 17 3.43 5.71 -18.55
CA ALA A 17 2.89 6.07 -17.25
C ALA A 17 2.57 7.56 -17.15
N ALA A 18 3.43 8.44 -17.69
CA ALA A 18 3.20 9.87 -17.72
C ALA A 18 1.97 10.25 -18.54
N SER A 19 1.82 9.66 -19.73
CA SER A 19 0.66 9.89 -20.59
C SER A 19 -0.65 9.42 -19.92
N LEU A 20 -0.64 8.23 -19.35
CA LEU A 20 -1.81 7.68 -18.65
C LEU A 20 -2.15 8.48 -17.39
N ALA A 21 -1.13 8.89 -16.63
CA ALA A 21 -1.30 9.69 -15.42
C ALA A 21 -1.92 11.07 -15.74
N ASP A 22 -1.51 11.72 -16.81
CA ASP A 22 -2.11 13.01 -17.24
C ASP A 22 -3.58 12.86 -17.57
N GLN A 23 -3.96 11.78 -18.24
CA GLN A 23 -5.36 11.49 -18.54
C GLN A 23 -6.18 11.19 -17.29
N ILE A 24 -5.70 10.29 -16.43
CA ILE A 24 -6.40 9.84 -15.21
C ILE A 24 -6.55 10.99 -14.20
N ALA A 25 -5.51 11.80 -14.01
CA ALA A 25 -5.52 12.89 -13.03
C ALA A 25 -6.66 13.90 -13.24
N ARG A 26 -7.19 14.00 -14.45
CA ARG A 26 -8.30 14.90 -14.82
C ARG A 26 -9.68 14.27 -14.65
N THR A 27 -9.74 13.03 -14.26
CA THR A 27 -10.99 12.27 -14.13
C THR A 27 -11.33 11.97 -12.70
N ASP A 28 -12.56 11.52 -12.47
CA ASP A 28 -13.02 11.04 -11.16
C ASP A 28 -12.42 9.68 -10.76
N PHE A 29 -11.69 9.02 -11.66
CA PHE A 29 -10.91 7.81 -11.31
C PHE A 29 -9.69 8.13 -10.45
N ALA A 30 -9.18 9.35 -10.49
CA ALA A 30 -8.13 9.77 -9.57
C ALA A 30 -8.72 10.00 -8.18
N PRO A 31 -8.16 9.36 -7.12
CA PRO A 31 -8.53 9.66 -5.75
C PRO A 31 -8.40 11.16 -5.46
N ALA A 32 -9.24 11.68 -4.57
CA ALA A 32 -9.31 13.12 -4.28
C ALA A 32 -7.93 13.75 -3.98
N GLY A 33 -7.06 13.05 -3.28
CA GLY A 33 -5.70 13.52 -2.98
C GLY A 33 -4.73 13.56 -4.15
N LEU A 34 -5.04 12.85 -5.25
CA LEU A 34 -4.22 12.76 -6.47
C LEU A 34 -4.83 13.51 -7.65
N ARG A 35 -6.08 13.96 -7.54
CA ARG A 35 -6.80 14.65 -8.61
C ARG A 35 -6.09 15.95 -8.99
N GLY A 36 -5.89 16.16 -10.30
CA GLY A 36 -5.17 17.32 -10.82
C GLY A 36 -3.65 17.30 -10.59
N LYS A 37 -3.09 16.18 -10.13
CA LYS A 37 -1.67 16.02 -9.85
C LYS A 37 -1.09 14.83 -10.63
N PRO A 38 -0.87 14.97 -11.95
CA PRO A 38 -0.43 13.86 -12.79
C PRO A 38 0.92 13.26 -12.34
N GLU A 39 1.82 14.06 -11.81
CA GLU A 39 3.10 13.60 -11.28
C GLU A 39 2.93 12.69 -10.03
N ALA A 40 1.97 13.00 -9.17
CA ALA A 40 1.64 12.14 -8.01
C ALA A 40 0.91 10.86 -8.44
N VAL A 41 0.04 10.94 -9.43
CA VAL A 41 -0.60 9.78 -10.07
C VAL A 41 0.47 8.87 -10.67
N MET A 42 1.40 9.43 -11.44
CA MET A 42 2.52 8.68 -12.03
C MET A 42 3.39 8.01 -10.97
N ALA A 43 3.76 8.74 -9.91
CA ALA A 43 4.56 8.19 -8.82
C ALA A 43 3.87 7.01 -8.13
N ALA A 44 2.56 7.10 -7.87
CA ALA A 44 1.79 6.00 -7.30
C ALA A 44 1.74 4.78 -8.23
N MET A 45 1.54 5.00 -9.55
CA MET A 45 1.50 3.92 -10.54
C MET A 45 2.85 3.21 -10.69
N LEU A 46 3.95 3.96 -10.73
CA LEU A 46 5.31 3.39 -10.83
C LEU A 46 5.68 2.62 -9.55
N THR A 47 5.37 3.18 -8.38
CA THR A 47 5.55 2.47 -7.10
C THR A 47 4.75 1.15 -7.09
N GLY A 48 3.51 1.17 -7.57
CA GLY A 48 2.70 -0.04 -7.71
C GLY A 48 3.34 -1.07 -8.64
N HIS A 49 3.87 -0.62 -9.78
CA HIS A 49 4.56 -1.51 -10.71
C HIS A 49 5.77 -2.21 -10.06
N GLU A 50 6.59 -1.47 -9.32
CA GLU A 50 7.77 -2.02 -8.62
C GLU A 50 7.41 -3.10 -7.59
N ILE A 51 6.26 -2.99 -6.95
CA ILE A 51 5.77 -3.99 -5.99
C ILE A 51 4.84 -5.03 -6.64
N GLY A 52 4.67 -4.98 -7.96
CA GLY A 52 3.93 -5.99 -8.73
C GLY A 52 2.42 -5.89 -8.63
N ILE A 53 1.87 -4.67 -8.52
CA ILE A 53 0.43 -4.42 -8.61
C ILE A 53 0.10 -3.56 -9.84
N GLY A 54 -1.13 -3.69 -10.34
CA GLY A 54 -1.58 -2.92 -11.49
C GLY A 54 -1.78 -1.43 -11.20
N PRO A 55 -1.81 -0.57 -12.24
CA PRO A 55 -1.88 0.87 -12.07
C PRO A 55 -3.15 1.35 -11.35
N MET A 56 -4.29 0.77 -11.63
CA MET A 56 -5.54 1.15 -10.97
C MET A 56 -5.59 0.72 -9.51
N GLN A 57 -5.04 -0.45 -9.19
CA GLN A 57 -4.88 -0.90 -7.81
C GLN A 57 -3.89 -0.01 -7.06
N ALA A 58 -2.81 0.40 -7.71
CA ALA A 58 -1.84 1.33 -7.13
C ALA A 58 -2.50 2.66 -6.73
N LEU A 59 -3.36 3.22 -7.58
CA LEU A 59 -4.09 4.46 -7.26
C LEU A 59 -5.04 4.31 -6.08
N SER A 60 -5.61 3.12 -5.87
CA SER A 60 -6.51 2.85 -4.75
C SER A 60 -5.78 2.63 -3.42
N GLU A 61 -4.56 2.10 -3.46
CA GLU A 61 -3.85 1.60 -2.28
C GLU A 61 -2.60 2.41 -1.93
N ILE A 62 -2.15 3.30 -2.83
CA ILE A 62 -0.96 4.12 -2.63
C ILE A 62 -1.37 5.59 -2.62
N SER A 63 -1.09 6.27 -1.52
CA SER A 63 -1.25 7.72 -1.36
C SER A 63 0.10 8.40 -1.41
N VAL A 64 0.17 9.62 -1.93
CA VAL A 64 1.38 10.43 -1.89
C VAL A 64 1.23 11.46 -0.78
N ILE A 65 1.99 11.30 0.29
CA ILE A 65 1.94 12.15 1.48
C ILE A 65 3.30 12.84 1.62
N ASN A 66 3.30 14.18 1.58
CA ASN A 66 4.53 14.97 1.64
C ASN A 66 5.59 14.52 0.61
N GLY A 67 5.16 14.22 -0.62
CA GLY A 67 6.02 13.77 -1.70
C GLY A 67 6.52 12.32 -1.60
N ARG A 68 5.98 11.55 -0.64
CA ARG A 68 6.36 10.14 -0.43
C ARG A 68 5.18 9.23 -0.73
N PRO A 69 5.36 8.18 -1.56
CA PRO A 69 4.37 7.15 -1.73
C PRO A 69 4.21 6.34 -0.43
N CYS A 70 2.98 6.24 0.05
CA CYS A 70 2.62 5.52 1.27
C CYS A 70 1.59 4.44 0.93
N MET A 71 1.89 3.19 1.27
CA MET A 71 0.98 2.07 1.06
C MET A 71 -0.10 2.02 2.13
N SER A 72 -1.31 1.60 1.75
CA SER A 72 -2.36 1.28 2.72
C SER A 72 -1.97 0.07 3.58
N ALA A 73 -2.50 0.00 4.79
CA ALA A 73 -2.32 -1.17 5.66
C ALA A 73 -2.83 -2.46 5.01
N LYS A 74 -3.91 -2.36 4.24
CA LYS A 74 -4.48 -3.47 3.46
C LYS A 74 -3.49 -3.99 2.42
N LEU A 75 -2.83 -3.10 1.67
CA LEU A 75 -1.81 -3.49 0.70
C LEU A 75 -0.60 -4.11 1.38
N MET A 76 -0.09 -3.51 2.46
CA MET A 76 1.02 -4.07 3.23
C MET A 76 0.73 -5.50 3.69
N ARG A 77 -0.47 -5.75 4.21
CA ARG A 77 -0.92 -7.09 4.61
C ARG A 77 -0.94 -8.06 3.43
N ALA A 78 -1.47 -7.65 2.28
CA ALA A 78 -1.50 -8.48 1.07
C ALA A 78 -0.10 -8.85 0.60
N LEU A 79 0.86 -7.92 0.66
CA LEU A 79 2.26 -8.17 0.31
C LEU A 79 2.93 -9.16 1.27
N VAL A 80 2.64 -9.08 2.57
CA VAL A 80 3.13 -10.05 3.57
C VAL A 80 2.67 -11.46 3.24
N HIS A 81 1.37 -11.64 2.94
CA HIS A 81 0.83 -12.94 2.55
C HIS A 81 1.40 -13.43 1.21
N ARG A 82 1.54 -12.53 0.23
CA ARG A 82 2.15 -12.87 -1.07
C ARG A 82 3.59 -13.37 -0.94
N ALA A 83 4.33 -12.83 0.03
CA ALA A 83 5.69 -13.29 0.33
C ALA A 83 5.74 -14.63 1.10
N GLY A 84 4.59 -15.25 1.39
CA GLY A 84 4.51 -16.54 2.07
C GLY A 84 4.52 -16.44 3.61
N HIS A 85 4.40 -15.25 4.16
CA HIS A 85 4.34 -15.03 5.61
C HIS A 85 2.89 -15.00 6.10
N ASP A 86 2.69 -15.35 7.37
CA ASP A 86 1.38 -15.29 8.02
C ASP A 86 1.21 -13.97 8.78
N LEU A 87 0.00 -13.40 8.69
CA LEU A 87 -0.42 -12.26 9.48
C LEU A 87 -1.91 -12.39 9.78
N TRP A 88 -2.29 -12.32 11.07
CA TRP A 88 -3.68 -12.49 11.49
C TRP A 88 -4.03 -11.59 12.67
N PHE A 89 -5.31 -11.33 12.83
CA PHE A 89 -5.84 -10.64 14.00
C PHE A 89 -6.16 -11.63 15.10
N GLU A 90 -5.52 -11.50 16.26
CA GLU A 90 -5.86 -12.25 17.46
C GLU A 90 -7.01 -11.60 18.23
N VAL A 91 -6.99 -10.26 18.30
CA VAL A 91 -8.04 -9.45 18.90
C VAL A 91 -8.42 -8.34 17.94
N LYS A 92 -9.72 -8.14 17.74
CA LYS A 92 -10.25 -7.03 16.97
C LYS A 92 -11.53 -6.54 17.63
N SER A 93 -11.44 -5.40 18.30
CA SER A 93 -12.55 -4.73 18.97
C SER A 93 -12.54 -3.24 18.69
N ASN A 94 -13.53 -2.51 19.15
CA ASN A 94 -13.59 -1.05 18.99
C ASN A 94 -12.52 -0.30 19.80
N THR A 95 -11.88 -0.95 20.76
CA THR A 95 -10.93 -0.30 21.68
C THR A 95 -9.53 -0.90 21.61
N LYS A 96 -9.37 -2.05 20.99
CA LYS A 96 -8.10 -2.78 20.98
C LYS A 96 -7.98 -3.67 19.74
N VAL A 97 -6.82 -3.67 19.13
CA VAL A 97 -6.43 -4.59 18.07
C VAL A 97 -5.12 -5.25 18.44
N THR A 98 -5.06 -6.57 18.33
CA THR A 98 -3.81 -7.33 18.44
C THR A 98 -3.58 -8.07 17.14
N ILE A 99 -2.44 -7.81 16.52
CA ILE A 99 -2.00 -8.46 15.28
C ILE A 99 -0.83 -9.39 15.62
N CYS A 100 -0.91 -10.59 15.08
CA CYS A 100 0.15 -11.57 15.14
C CYS A 100 0.74 -11.78 13.75
N ALA A 101 2.04 -11.99 13.69
CA ALA A 101 2.74 -12.29 12.45
C ALA A 101 3.78 -13.39 12.65
N ARG A 102 3.96 -14.24 11.64
CA ARG A 102 4.98 -15.27 11.59
C ARG A 102 5.64 -15.28 10.22
N ARG A 103 6.94 -15.24 10.20
CA ARG A 103 7.69 -15.43 8.97
C ARG A 103 7.70 -16.91 8.56
N ALA A 104 7.72 -17.15 7.26
CA ALA A 104 7.74 -18.52 6.73
C ALA A 104 8.96 -19.34 7.18
N ASP A 105 10.07 -18.67 7.48
CA ASP A 105 11.33 -19.28 7.94
C ASP A 105 11.44 -19.41 9.48
N TRP A 106 10.40 -19.01 10.23
CA TRP A 106 10.38 -19.13 11.68
C TRP A 106 9.77 -20.46 12.13
N PRO A 107 10.21 -21.01 13.29
CA PRO A 107 9.52 -22.10 13.95
C PRO A 107 8.06 -21.75 14.26
N GLU A 108 7.19 -22.75 14.34
CA GLU A 108 5.75 -22.56 14.56
C GLU A 108 5.41 -21.82 15.87
N ASP A 109 6.22 -21.99 16.90
CA ASP A 109 6.06 -21.36 18.20
C ASP A 109 6.56 -19.90 18.25
N ARG A 110 7.30 -19.46 17.23
CA ARG A 110 7.79 -18.08 17.14
C ARG A 110 6.79 -17.19 16.44
N VAL A 111 6.13 -16.33 17.19
CA VAL A 111 5.14 -15.37 16.72
C VAL A 111 5.50 -13.97 17.20
N ALA A 112 5.54 -13.01 16.30
CA ALA A 112 5.59 -11.60 16.64
C ALA A 112 4.18 -11.10 16.95
N LYS A 113 4.01 -10.31 17.99
CA LYS A 113 2.70 -9.80 18.42
C LYS A 113 2.79 -8.30 18.68
N VAL A 114 1.86 -7.54 18.14
CA VAL A 114 1.71 -6.10 18.37
C VAL A 114 0.27 -5.81 18.77
N THR A 115 0.11 -5.09 19.87
CA THR A 115 -1.20 -4.61 20.33
C THR A 115 -1.27 -3.09 20.22
N TRP A 116 -2.37 -2.59 19.72
CA TRP A 116 -2.69 -1.17 19.62
C TRP A 116 -4.03 -0.91 20.31
N THR A 117 -4.07 0.09 21.17
CA THR A 117 -5.27 0.46 21.95
C THR A 117 -5.74 1.87 21.61
N MET A 118 -6.94 2.23 22.07
CA MET A 118 -7.45 3.61 21.97
C MET A 118 -6.58 4.60 22.76
N ASP A 119 -5.94 4.16 23.85
CA ASP A 119 -5.02 5.01 24.61
C ASP A 119 -3.74 5.28 23.83
N ASP A 120 -3.23 4.28 23.09
CA ASP A 120 -2.11 4.49 22.16
C ASP A 120 -2.48 5.48 21.06
N ALA A 121 -3.69 5.38 20.50
CA ALA A 121 -4.18 6.31 19.49
C ALA A 121 -4.30 7.74 20.04
N LYS A 122 -4.78 7.91 21.25
CA LYS A 122 -4.84 9.23 21.94
C LYS A 122 -3.45 9.80 22.16
N ALA A 123 -2.51 8.98 22.65
CA ALA A 123 -1.13 9.38 22.87
C ALA A 123 -0.43 9.80 21.56
N ALA A 124 -0.78 9.15 20.43
CA ALA A 124 -0.28 9.50 19.11
C ALA A 124 -1.01 10.69 18.45
N GLY A 125 -2.01 11.28 19.11
CA GLY A 125 -2.79 12.40 18.56
C GLY A 125 -3.76 12.02 17.44
N LEU A 126 -4.12 10.74 17.32
CA LEU A 126 -4.97 10.20 16.26
C LEU A 126 -6.46 10.10 16.65
N SER A 127 -6.80 10.36 17.91
CA SER A 127 -8.18 10.35 18.38
C SER A 127 -8.84 11.73 18.20
N GLY A 128 -10.00 11.79 17.54
CA GLY A 128 -10.79 13.01 17.37
C GLY A 128 -10.42 13.86 16.15
N GLY A 129 -9.59 13.39 15.25
CA GLY A 129 -9.33 14.04 13.97
C GLY A 129 -10.48 13.85 12.97
N GLN A 130 -10.77 14.88 12.16
CA GLN A 130 -11.81 14.84 11.11
C GLN A 130 -11.43 13.98 9.89
N ASN A 131 -10.36 13.20 9.94
CA ASN A 131 -9.78 12.49 8.80
C ASN A 131 -10.12 11.00 8.78
N TYR A 132 -11.22 10.61 9.39
CA TYR A 132 -11.74 9.25 9.32
C TYR A 132 -13.24 9.28 8.98
#